data_062b435f60311cdd06d3dd44d31ca0c1
#
_entry.id   062b435f60311cdd06d3dd44d31ca0c1
#
_cell.length_a   1.000
_cell.length_b   1.000
_cell.length_c   1.000
_cell.angle_alpha   90.00
_cell.angle_beta   90.00
_cell.angle_gamma   90.00
#
_symmetry.space_group_name_H-M   'P 1'
#
loop_
_entity.id
_entity.type
_entity.pdbx_description
1 polymer ?
#
loop_
_entity_poly.entity_id
_entity_poly.type
_entity_poly.pdbx_seq_one_letter_code
_entity_poly.pdbx_strand_id
1 'polypeptide(L)'
;MAAGSLLTLLDDIATLLDDVALATKKTAGVLGDDLALNAQQVTGVSADRELPVVWAVAKGSLLNKAILVPAALLISAFAPWAILPLLMIGGAFLCFEGFEKIAHKWLHPETGEEHEQRKQASADASVDMVAFEKERVKGAIRTDFILSAEIIVLALGVVSARPFMDQVGVLVIVAVLITVGVYGLVAGIVKLDDLGLYLKKSAASAAQKIGAGLLWLAPVLMKVLSIVGTAAMFMVGGGILVHGLPFAHHWVEGVTEAAAGAVGGLSMVVPTLIDALAGIIAGAVLVLVVTLIGKVWKAAKE
;
A
#
# COMPACT_ATOMS: atom_id res chain seq x y z
N MET A 1 17.02 -30.98 30.99
CA MET A 1 17.24 -29.56 30.69
C MET A 1 17.13 -29.24 29.19
N ALA A 2 17.55 -30.12 28.26
CA ALA A 2 17.42 -29.84 26.79
C ALA A 2 16.01 -29.78 26.23
N ALA A 3 15.05 -30.56 26.78
CA ALA A 3 13.67 -30.55 26.29
C ALA A 3 12.90 -29.28 26.65
N GLY A 4 13.19 -28.64 27.80
CA GLY A 4 12.61 -27.37 28.16
C GLY A 4 13.10 -26.21 27.26
N SER A 5 14.36 -26.27 26.86
CA SER A 5 14.95 -25.28 25.93
C SER A 5 14.37 -25.36 24.49
N LEU A 6 13.99 -26.56 24.04
CA LEU A 6 13.41 -26.77 22.73
C LEU A 6 11.95 -26.30 22.69
N LEU A 7 11.19 -26.54 23.76
CA LEU A 7 9.80 -26.08 23.89
C LEU A 7 9.72 -24.56 23.98
N THR A 8 10.59 -23.92 24.76
CA THR A 8 10.67 -22.45 24.79
C THR A 8 11.04 -21.86 23.42
N LEU A 9 11.98 -22.45 22.70
CA LEU A 9 12.34 -22.00 21.36
C LEU A 9 11.16 -22.14 20.37
N LEU A 10 10.39 -23.21 20.46
CA LEU A 10 9.19 -23.41 19.63
C LEU A 10 8.10 -22.40 19.96
N ASP A 11 7.90 -22.08 21.23
CA ASP A 11 6.95 -21.09 21.70
C ASP A 11 7.35 -19.67 21.26
N ASP A 12 8.62 -19.33 21.37
CA ASP A 12 9.18 -18.07 20.87
C ASP A 12 9.00 -17.93 19.35
N ILE A 13 9.24 -18.99 18.58
CA ILE A 13 9.03 -19.01 17.13
C ILE A 13 7.54 -18.86 16.80
N ALA A 14 6.65 -19.56 17.51
CA ALA A 14 5.20 -19.45 17.29
C ALA A 14 4.71 -18.03 17.56
N THR A 15 5.15 -17.41 18.66
CA THR A 15 4.82 -16.03 19.01
C THR A 15 5.32 -15.04 17.93
N LEU A 16 6.55 -15.22 17.45
CA LEU A 16 7.11 -14.40 16.38
C LEU A 16 6.29 -14.51 15.08
N LEU A 17 5.85 -15.73 14.73
CA LEU A 17 5.01 -15.97 13.55
C LEU A 17 3.64 -15.34 13.69
N ASP A 18 3.04 -15.37 14.87
CA ASP A 18 1.75 -14.71 15.14
C ASP A 18 1.88 -13.18 15.03
N ASP A 19 2.95 -12.60 15.55
CA ASP A 19 3.23 -11.17 15.43
C ASP A 19 3.46 -10.76 13.96
N VAL A 20 4.20 -11.58 13.19
CA VAL A 20 4.37 -11.38 11.74
C VAL A 20 3.04 -11.47 11.01
N ALA A 21 2.20 -12.44 11.33
CA ALA A 21 0.89 -12.61 10.71
C ALA A 21 -0.02 -11.40 11.02
N LEU A 22 -0.02 -10.92 12.27
CA LEU A 22 -0.80 -9.75 12.68
C LEU A 22 -0.30 -8.48 12.01
N ALA A 23 1.02 -8.24 11.98
CA ALA A 23 1.63 -7.11 11.30
C ALA A 23 1.31 -7.13 9.80
N THR A 24 1.50 -8.30 9.14
CA THR A 24 1.18 -8.49 7.73
C THR A 24 -0.31 -8.26 7.44
N LYS A 25 -1.20 -8.75 8.31
CA LYS A 25 -2.64 -8.54 8.16
C LYS A 25 -3.02 -7.06 8.26
N LYS A 26 -2.43 -6.31 9.20
CA LYS A 26 -2.67 -4.86 9.31
C LYS A 26 -2.12 -4.07 8.12
N THR A 27 -0.95 -4.45 7.61
CA THR A 27 -0.34 -3.81 6.44
C THR A 27 -0.95 -4.27 5.11
N ALA A 28 -1.57 -5.45 5.05
CA ALA A 28 -2.20 -5.99 3.83
C ALA A 28 -3.29 -5.09 3.25
N GLY A 29 -3.97 -4.30 4.09
CA GLY A 29 -4.94 -3.31 3.64
C GLY A 29 -4.31 -2.23 2.74
N VAL A 30 -3.11 -1.80 3.06
CA VAL A 30 -2.35 -0.79 2.30
C VAL A 30 -1.72 -1.37 1.04
N LEU A 31 -1.37 -2.66 1.07
CA LEU A 31 -0.70 -3.36 -0.03
C LEU A 31 -1.49 -3.38 -1.35
N GLY A 32 -2.81 -3.34 -1.31
CA GLY A 32 -3.64 -3.36 -2.53
C GLY A 32 -3.40 -2.16 -3.42
N ASP A 33 -3.23 -0.98 -2.83
CA ASP A 33 -2.95 0.25 -3.55
C ASP A 33 -1.47 0.33 -3.97
N ASP A 34 -0.55 -0.05 -3.08
CA ASP A 34 0.88 -0.18 -3.38
C ASP A 34 1.11 -1.11 -4.59
N LEU A 35 0.42 -2.26 -4.62
CA LEU A 35 0.45 -3.19 -5.73
C LEU A 35 -0.06 -2.56 -7.03
N ALA A 36 -1.20 -1.84 -6.97
CA ALA A 36 -1.78 -1.18 -8.13
C ALA A 36 -0.87 -0.07 -8.67
N LEU A 37 -0.30 0.76 -7.78
CA LEU A 37 0.65 1.82 -8.15
C LEU A 37 1.93 1.25 -8.77
N ASN A 38 2.54 0.25 -8.14
CA ASN A 38 3.76 -0.38 -8.65
C ASN A 38 3.51 -1.06 -10.00
N ALA A 39 2.37 -1.75 -10.18
CA ALA A 39 2.02 -2.34 -11.45
C ALA A 39 1.78 -1.28 -12.55
N GLN A 40 1.11 -0.16 -12.24
CA GLN A 40 0.94 0.95 -13.19
C GLN A 40 2.27 1.61 -13.59
N GLN A 41 3.23 1.69 -12.70
CA GLN A 41 4.54 2.27 -12.98
C GLN A 41 5.38 1.38 -13.89
N VAL A 42 5.16 0.07 -13.87
CA VAL A 42 5.87 -0.90 -14.71
C VAL A 42 5.19 -1.09 -16.06
N THR A 43 3.85 -0.97 -16.13
CA THR A 43 3.10 -1.11 -17.40
C THR A 43 3.44 0.02 -18.38
N GLY A 44 3.55 -0.32 -19.68
CA GLY A 44 3.88 0.62 -20.76
C GLY A 44 5.37 0.76 -21.07
N VAL A 45 6.18 -0.15 -20.55
CA VAL A 45 7.52 -0.47 -21.04
C VAL A 45 7.38 -1.58 -22.09
N SER A 46 8.36 -1.77 -22.98
CA SER A 46 8.33 -2.91 -23.91
C SER A 46 8.29 -4.25 -23.15
N ALA A 47 7.50 -5.23 -23.64
CA ALA A 47 7.26 -6.51 -22.96
C ALA A 47 8.54 -7.24 -22.52
N ASP A 48 9.62 -7.11 -23.31
CA ASP A 48 10.93 -7.70 -22.99
C ASP A 48 11.66 -7.01 -21.83
N ARG A 49 11.24 -5.77 -21.47
CA ARG A 49 11.89 -4.92 -20.46
C ARG A 49 11.10 -4.85 -19.14
N GLU A 50 9.85 -5.29 -19.13
CA GLU A 50 8.98 -5.19 -17.95
C GLU A 50 9.55 -5.92 -16.73
N LEU A 51 9.97 -7.18 -16.87
CA LEU A 51 10.58 -7.93 -15.76
C LEU A 51 11.90 -7.33 -15.24
N PRO A 52 12.85 -6.91 -16.10
CA PRO A 52 14.02 -6.16 -15.64
C PRO A 52 13.66 -4.89 -14.86
N VAL A 53 12.62 -4.17 -15.25
CA VAL A 53 12.14 -2.97 -14.54
C VAL A 53 11.54 -3.36 -13.19
N VAL A 54 10.66 -4.37 -13.12
CA VAL A 54 10.12 -4.90 -11.85
C VAL A 54 11.26 -5.28 -10.90
N TRP A 55 12.26 -5.99 -11.42
CA TRP A 55 13.41 -6.41 -10.62
C TRP A 55 14.25 -5.23 -10.11
N ALA A 56 14.45 -4.20 -10.95
CA ALA A 56 15.18 -3.00 -10.54
C ALA A 56 14.43 -2.24 -9.43
N VAL A 57 13.10 -2.13 -9.53
CA VAL A 57 12.28 -1.49 -8.51
C VAL A 57 12.25 -2.34 -7.23
N ALA A 58 12.13 -3.67 -7.33
CA ALA A 58 12.17 -4.59 -6.18
C ALA A 58 13.48 -4.46 -5.38
N LYS A 59 14.62 -4.36 -6.07
CA LYS A 59 15.92 -4.10 -5.42
C LYS A 59 15.94 -2.75 -4.71
N GLY A 60 15.38 -1.70 -5.35
CA GLY A 60 15.25 -0.38 -4.75
C GLY A 60 14.37 -0.40 -3.51
N SER A 61 13.24 -1.11 -3.57
CA SER A 61 12.33 -1.33 -2.44
C SER A 61 13.02 -2.04 -1.27
N LEU A 62 13.79 -3.08 -1.55
CA LEU A 62 14.57 -3.76 -0.51
C LEU A 62 15.61 -2.84 0.14
N LEU A 63 16.27 -2.00 -0.66
CA LEU A 63 17.20 -0.99 -0.14
C LEU A 63 16.48 0.06 0.71
N ASN A 64 15.31 0.55 0.27
CA ASN A 64 14.47 1.45 1.06
C ASN A 64 14.17 0.85 2.44
N LYS A 65 13.73 -0.40 2.49
CA LYS A 65 13.42 -1.10 3.74
C LYS A 65 14.66 -1.38 4.59
N ALA A 66 15.80 -1.63 3.96
CA ALA A 66 17.08 -1.77 4.67
C ALA A 66 17.52 -0.48 5.39
N ILE A 67 17.04 0.68 4.95
CA ILE A 67 17.24 1.97 5.61
C ILE A 67 16.14 2.22 6.64
N LEU A 68 14.88 1.98 6.27
CA LEU A 68 13.72 2.32 7.08
C LEU A 68 13.58 1.42 8.32
N VAL A 69 13.90 0.12 8.22
CA VAL A 69 13.81 -0.80 9.37
C VAL A 69 14.77 -0.40 10.50
N PRO A 70 16.08 -0.17 10.26
CA PRO A 70 16.96 0.35 11.31
C PRO A 70 16.50 1.71 11.86
N ALA A 71 16.03 2.62 11.01
CA ALA A 71 15.52 3.92 11.45
C ALA A 71 14.30 3.76 12.39
N ALA A 72 13.36 2.89 12.05
CA ALA A 72 12.19 2.60 12.88
C ALA A 72 12.60 1.93 14.21
N LEU A 73 13.56 1.02 14.20
CA LEU A 73 14.08 0.37 15.41
C LEU A 73 14.84 1.36 16.31
N LEU A 74 15.58 2.31 15.75
CA LEU A 74 16.20 3.39 16.50
C LEU A 74 15.15 4.26 17.18
N ILE A 75 14.06 4.61 16.48
CA ILE A 75 12.94 5.35 17.08
C ILE A 75 12.32 4.54 18.22
N SER A 76 12.08 3.25 18.02
CA SER A 76 11.54 2.38 19.06
C SER A 76 12.44 2.32 20.31
N ALA A 77 13.76 2.25 20.12
CA ALA A 77 14.73 2.12 21.20
C ALA A 77 14.96 3.44 21.97
N PHE A 78 15.03 4.58 21.28
CA PHE A 78 15.44 5.86 21.86
C PHE A 78 14.29 6.85 22.08
N ALA A 79 13.21 6.73 21.30
CA ALA A 79 12.07 7.64 21.35
C ALA A 79 10.74 6.89 21.19
N PRO A 80 10.42 5.91 22.06
CA PRO A 80 9.20 5.10 21.91
C PRO A 80 7.92 5.95 21.93
N TRP A 81 7.95 7.11 22.60
CA TRP A 81 6.84 8.07 22.60
C TRP A 81 6.54 8.65 21.21
N ALA A 82 7.50 8.63 20.29
CA ALA A 82 7.33 9.15 18.93
C ALA A 82 6.55 8.17 18.02
N ILE A 83 6.39 6.89 18.40
CA ILE A 83 5.71 5.88 17.59
C ILE A 83 4.25 6.27 17.35
N LEU A 84 3.51 6.66 18.39
CA LEU A 84 2.10 7.05 18.25
C LEU A 84 1.91 8.29 17.37
N PRO A 85 2.63 9.41 17.57
CA PRO A 85 2.61 10.54 16.63
C PRO A 85 2.96 10.16 15.19
N LEU A 86 3.95 9.31 14.97
CA LEU A 86 4.33 8.85 13.64
C LEU A 86 3.23 8.01 13.00
N LEU A 87 2.60 7.11 13.75
CA LEU A 87 1.44 6.36 13.31
C LEU A 87 0.29 7.28 12.90
N MET A 88 0.00 8.32 13.71
CA MET A 88 -1.06 9.28 13.41
C MET A 88 -0.75 10.10 12.15
N ILE A 89 0.51 10.49 11.95
CA ILE A 89 0.94 11.17 10.70
C ILE A 89 0.78 10.22 9.51
N GLY A 90 1.21 8.96 9.63
CA GLY A 90 1.02 7.94 8.59
C GLY A 90 -0.46 7.70 8.29
N GLY A 91 -1.30 7.54 9.32
CA GLY A 91 -2.75 7.39 9.18
C GLY A 91 -3.41 8.61 8.51
N ALA A 92 -2.99 9.82 8.89
CA ALA A 92 -3.45 11.06 8.26
C ALA A 92 -3.03 11.14 6.78
N PHE A 93 -1.80 10.72 6.48
CA PHE A 93 -1.29 10.66 5.10
C PHE A 93 -2.09 9.66 4.25
N LEU A 94 -2.39 8.46 4.77
CA LEU A 94 -3.27 7.49 4.11
C LEU A 94 -4.65 8.08 3.78
N CYS A 95 -5.26 8.75 4.75
CA CYS A 95 -6.57 9.39 4.55
C CYS A 95 -6.48 10.48 3.49
N PHE A 96 -5.43 11.30 3.51
CA PHE A 96 -5.16 12.35 2.53
C PHE A 96 -5.03 11.76 1.12
N GLU A 97 -4.14 10.79 0.93
CA GLU A 97 -3.86 10.17 -0.36
C GLU A 97 -5.09 9.41 -0.91
N GLY A 98 -5.79 8.67 -0.04
CA GLY A 98 -7.04 7.99 -0.41
C GLY A 98 -8.10 8.97 -0.91
N PHE A 99 -8.25 10.13 -0.25
CA PHE A 99 -9.22 11.15 -0.64
C PHE A 99 -8.76 11.92 -1.89
N GLU A 100 -7.48 12.23 -2.02
CA GLU A 100 -6.91 12.87 -3.20
C GLU A 100 -7.16 12.04 -4.46
N LYS A 101 -6.98 10.71 -4.41
CA LYS A 101 -7.29 9.78 -5.50
C LYS A 101 -8.76 9.84 -5.92
N ILE A 102 -9.67 9.89 -4.94
CA ILE A 102 -11.11 10.02 -5.22
C ILE A 102 -11.41 11.42 -5.80
N ALA A 103 -10.90 12.46 -5.16
CA ALA A 103 -11.12 13.85 -5.58
C ALA A 103 -10.56 14.11 -6.98
N HIS A 104 -9.37 13.63 -7.29
CA HIS A 104 -8.76 13.77 -8.62
C HIS A 104 -9.60 13.09 -9.71
N LYS A 105 -10.12 11.89 -9.42
CA LYS A 105 -10.97 11.14 -10.34
C LYS A 105 -12.34 11.83 -10.59
N TRP A 106 -12.85 12.57 -9.60
CA TRP A 106 -14.17 13.21 -9.67
C TRP A 106 -14.10 14.67 -10.15
N LEU A 107 -13.04 15.40 -9.76
CA LEU A 107 -12.86 16.82 -10.08
C LEU A 107 -12.11 17.04 -11.40
N HIS A 108 -11.27 16.10 -11.78
CA HIS A 108 -10.50 16.13 -13.03
C HIS A 108 -10.71 14.79 -13.76
N PRO A 109 -11.89 14.56 -14.38
CA PRO A 109 -12.01 13.45 -15.32
C PRO A 109 -10.93 13.67 -16.39
N GLU A 110 -10.04 12.69 -16.55
CA GLU A 110 -8.97 12.76 -17.57
C GLU A 110 -9.60 13.22 -18.90
N THR A 111 -9.29 14.43 -19.31
CA THR A 111 -9.65 14.89 -20.63
C THR A 111 -8.86 14.04 -21.62
N GLY A 112 -9.52 13.54 -22.67
CA GLY A 112 -8.90 12.64 -23.65
C GLY A 112 -7.58 13.17 -24.24
N GLU A 113 -7.30 14.46 -24.08
CA GLU A 113 -6.06 15.15 -24.48
C GLU A 113 -4.84 14.72 -23.67
N GLU A 114 -4.96 14.52 -22.34
CA GLU A 114 -3.84 14.03 -21.52
C GLU A 114 -3.49 12.58 -21.84
N HIS A 115 -4.51 11.77 -22.17
CA HIS A 115 -4.31 10.40 -22.60
C HIS A 115 -3.68 10.31 -23.99
N GLU A 116 -4.05 11.22 -24.89
CA GLU A 116 -3.41 11.33 -26.23
C GLU A 116 -2.00 11.92 -26.15
N GLN A 117 -1.74 12.90 -25.29
CA GLN A 117 -0.40 13.44 -25.07
C GLN A 117 0.56 12.38 -24.49
N ARG A 118 0.08 11.53 -23.57
CA ARG A 118 0.86 10.37 -23.09
C ARG A 118 1.11 9.33 -24.17
N LYS A 119 0.15 9.07 -25.05
CA LYS A 119 0.32 8.17 -26.20
C LYS A 119 1.29 8.75 -27.23
N GLN A 120 1.21 10.05 -27.50
CA GLN A 120 2.10 10.73 -28.44
C GLN A 120 3.53 10.81 -27.90
N ALA A 121 3.74 11.09 -26.62
CA ALA A 121 5.06 11.04 -25.99
C ALA A 121 5.67 9.63 -25.99
N SER A 122 4.82 8.57 -25.97
CA SER A 122 5.28 7.18 -26.10
C SER A 122 5.53 6.76 -27.55
N ALA A 123 5.02 7.51 -28.53
CA ALA A 123 5.16 7.23 -29.96
C ALA A 123 6.32 8.02 -30.62
N ASP A 124 6.94 8.98 -29.90
CA ASP A 124 8.01 9.78 -30.41
C ASP A 124 9.33 9.00 -30.41
N ALA A 125 9.76 8.56 -31.57
CA ALA A 125 10.96 7.74 -31.79
C ALA A 125 12.28 8.45 -31.42
N SER A 126 12.24 9.71 -30.98
CA SER A 126 13.39 10.50 -30.53
C SER A 126 13.69 10.36 -29.02
N VAL A 127 12.80 9.72 -28.27
CA VAL A 127 12.99 9.55 -26.82
C VAL A 127 13.99 8.42 -26.58
N ASP A 128 15.06 8.72 -25.84
CA ASP A 128 15.98 7.70 -25.34
C ASP A 128 15.22 6.79 -24.35
N MET A 129 14.79 5.63 -24.85
CA MET A 129 14.01 4.65 -24.08
C MET A 129 14.71 4.22 -22.79
N VAL A 130 16.05 4.20 -22.79
CA VAL A 130 16.84 3.84 -21.60
C VAL A 130 16.78 4.95 -20.55
N ALA A 131 16.85 6.21 -20.97
CA ALA A 131 16.70 7.36 -20.07
C ALA A 131 15.27 7.40 -19.48
N PHE A 132 14.26 7.15 -20.29
CA PHE A 132 12.87 7.10 -19.88
C PHE A 132 12.60 5.98 -18.86
N GLU A 133 13.09 4.75 -19.11
CA GLU A 133 13.00 3.63 -18.15
C GLU A 133 13.70 3.96 -16.84
N LYS A 134 14.88 4.57 -16.89
CA LYS A 134 15.64 4.94 -15.68
C LYS A 134 14.90 5.95 -14.82
N GLU A 135 14.29 6.96 -15.42
CA GLU A 135 13.46 7.94 -14.69
C GLU A 135 12.21 7.27 -14.09
N ARG A 136 11.56 6.35 -14.81
CA ARG A 136 10.44 5.57 -14.28
C ARG A 136 10.84 4.74 -13.08
N VAL A 137 11.92 3.96 -13.18
CA VAL A 137 12.44 3.16 -12.07
C VAL A 137 12.76 4.03 -10.86
N LYS A 138 13.39 5.20 -11.07
CA LYS A 138 13.71 6.14 -10.01
C LYS A 138 12.45 6.72 -9.35
N GLY A 139 11.44 7.06 -10.15
CA GLY A 139 10.13 7.51 -9.66
C GLY A 139 9.44 6.43 -8.82
N ALA A 140 9.42 5.19 -9.33
CA ALA A 140 8.86 4.04 -8.64
C ALA A 140 9.54 3.78 -7.27
N ILE A 141 10.88 3.81 -7.23
CA ILE A 141 11.65 3.61 -5.98
C ILE A 141 11.36 4.74 -4.98
N ARG A 142 11.19 5.99 -5.45
CA ARG A 142 10.86 7.12 -4.58
C ARG A 142 9.45 6.99 -3.99
N THR A 143 8.47 6.59 -4.78
CA THR A 143 7.11 6.33 -4.30
C THR A 143 7.10 5.15 -3.32
N ASP A 144 7.79 4.04 -3.66
CA ASP A 144 7.95 2.89 -2.76
C ASP A 144 8.60 3.27 -1.42
N PHE A 145 9.52 4.24 -1.39
CA PHE A 145 10.12 4.70 -0.14
C PHE A 145 9.07 5.23 0.84
N ILE A 146 8.13 6.04 0.36
CA ILE A 146 7.06 6.62 1.18
C ILE A 146 6.11 5.51 1.66
N LEU A 147 5.65 4.66 0.75
CA LEU A 147 4.77 3.51 1.06
C LEU A 147 5.45 2.52 2.01
N SER A 148 6.75 2.27 1.81
CA SER A 148 7.55 1.42 2.71
C SER A 148 7.69 2.01 4.10
N ALA A 149 7.89 3.33 4.22
CA ALA A 149 7.97 4.01 5.52
C ALA A 149 6.66 3.83 6.30
N GLU A 150 5.53 3.97 5.63
CA GLU A 150 4.21 3.77 6.19
C GLU A 150 4.01 2.34 6.68
N ILE A 151 4.31 1.35 5.83
CA ILE A 151 4.21 -0.08 6.18
C ILE A 151 5.09 -0.42 7.40
N ILE A 152 6.33 0.07 7.43
CA ILE A 152 7.27 -0.18 8.53
C ILE A 152 6.78 0.47 9.83
N VAL A 153 6.23 1.68 9.78
CA VAL A 153 5.67 2.36 10.96
C VAL A 153 4.43 1.62 11.48
N LEU A 154 3.56 1.15 10.58
CA LEU A 154 2.40 0.34 10.94
C LEU A 154 2.82 -1.00 11.59
N ALA A 155 3.78 -1.70 10.99
CA ALA A 155 4.30 -2.95 11.53
C ALA A 155 4.97 -2.74 12.89
N LEU A 156 5.78 -1.67 13.04
CA LEU A 156 6.38 -1.30 14.33
C LEU A 156 5.32 -1.01 15.38
N GLY A 157 4.23 -0.32 15.02
CA GLY A 157 3.11 -0.05 15.94
C GLY A 157 2.49 -1.32 16.51
N VAL A 158 2.39 -2.39 15.69
CA VAL A 158 1.87 -3.70 16.15
C VAL A 158 2.76 -4.32 17.21
N VAL A 159 4.09 -4.22 17.06
CA VAL A 159 5.07 -4.90 17.92
C VAL A 159 5.78 -3.96 18.90
N SER A 160 5.33 -2.72 19.02
CA SER A 160 6.00 -1.68 19.85
C SER A 160 6.13 -2.06 21.33
N ALA A 161 5.21 -2.88 21.86
CA ALA A 161 5.25 -3.40 23.24
C ALA A 161 6.07 -4.69 23.39
N ARG A 162 6.61 -5.26 22.29
CA ARG A 162 7.40 -6.48 22.31
C ARG A 162 8.87 -6.20 22.64
N PRO A 163 9.63 -7.20 23.10
CA PRO A 163 11.08 -7.10 23.25
C PRO A 163 11.76 -6.63 21.96
N PHE A 164 12.86 -5.91 22.09
CA PHE A 164 13.55 -5.31 20.94
C PHE A 164 13.95 -6.33 19.85
N MET A 165 14.39 -7.53 20.24
CA MET A 165 14.75 -8.57 19.28
C MET A 165 13.56 -9.10 18.49
N ASP A 166 12.38 -9.17 19.10
CA ASP A 166 11.14 -9.54 18.40
C ASP A 166 10.73 -8.47 17.39
N GLN A 167 10.86 -7.18 17.77
CA GLN A 167 10.65 -6.07 16.84
C GLN A 167 11.58 -6.18 15.62
N VAL A 168 12.87 -6.47 15.83
CA VAL A 168 13.83 -6.68 14.73
C VAL A 168 13.36 -7.83 13.84
N GLY A 169 13.04 -8.98 14.44
CA GLY A 169 12.61 -10.18 13.71
C GLY A 169 11.37 -9.91 12.86
N VAL A 170 10.32 -9.35 13.47
CA VAL A 170 9.05 -9.06 12.78
C VAL A 170 9.26 -8.04 11.65
N LEU A 171 9.93 -6.92 11.91
CA LEU A 171 10.13 -5.90 10.89
C LEU A 171 10.94 -6.39 9.70
N VAL A 172 11.99 -7.19 9.92
CA VAL A 172 12.80 -7.77 8.84
C VAL A 172 11.97 -8.77 8.03
N ILE A 173 11.25 -9.68 8.69
CA ILE A 173 10.43 -10.69 8.01
C ILE A 173 9.31 -10.00 7.21
N VAL A 174 8.60 -9.05 7.80
CA VAL A 174 7.54 -8.28 7.12
C VAL A 174 8.11 -7.52 5.93
N ALA A 175 9.25 -6.83 6.08
CA ALA A 175 9.91 -6.11 4.99
C ALA A 175 10.23 -7.01 3.80
N VAL A 176 10.79 -8.19 4.04
CA VAL A 176 11.11 -9.17 2.99
C VAL A 176 9.85 -9.76 2.38
N LEU A 177 8.91 -10.20 3.22
CA LEU A 177 7.67 -10.85 2.80
C LEU A 177 6.83 -9.91 1.91
N ILE A 178 6.70 -8.65 2.32
CA ILE A 178 5.96 -7.65 1.55
C ILE A 178 6.68 -7.33 0.24
N THR A 179 8.00 -7.16 0.25
CA THR A 179 8.75 -6.91 -0.99
C THR A 179 8.58 -8.06 -1.98
N VAL A 180 8.77 -9.30 -1.52
CA VAL A 180 8.61 -10.49 -2.38
C VAL A 180 7.15 -10.64 -2.83
N GLY A 181 6.19 -10.42 -1.93
CA GLY A 181 4.76 -10.52 -2.23
C GLY A 181 4.32 -9.50 -3.27
N VAL A 182 4.60 -8.22 -3.06
CA VAL A 182 4.19 -7.13 -3.96
C VAL A 182 4.84 -7.30 -5.33
N TYR A 183 6.17 -7.38 -5.40
CA TYR A 183 6.87 -7.45 -6.68
C TYR A 183 6.71 -8.81 -7.36
N GLY A 184 6.48 -9.89 -6.61
CA GLY A 184 6.10 -11.19 -7.15
C GLY A 184 4.72 -11.14 -7.82
N LEU A 185 3.74 -10.51 -7.19
CA LEU A 185 2.40 -10.31 -7.76
C LEU A 185 2.44 -9.37 -8.96
N VAL A 186 3.18 -8.25 -8.90
CA VAL A 186 3.38 -7.34 -10.04
C VAL A 186 3.98 -8.11 -11.23
N ALA A 187 5.05 -8.87 -11.01
CA ALA A 187 5.64 -9.71 -12.05
C ALA A 187 4.66 -10.74 -12.61
N GLY A 188 3.82 -11.33 -11.75
CA GLY A 188 2.76 -12.25 -12.14
C GLY A 188 1.70 -11.57 -13.02
N ILE A 189 1.21 -10.38 -12.64
CA ILE A 189 0.20 -9.63 -13.40
C ILE A 189 0.74 -9.23 -14.77
N VAL A 190 1.98 -8.72 -14.82
CA VAL A 190 2.67 -8.37 -16.08
C VAL A 190 2.78 -9.59 -17.00
N LYS A 191 3.13 -10.76 -16.45
CA LYS A 191 3.24 -12.00 -17.22
C LYS A 191 1.91 -12.62 -17.61
N LEU A 192 0.80 -12.26 -16.96
CA LEU A 192 -0.54 -12.68 -17.39
C LEU A 192 -0.88 -12.15 -18.78
N ASP A 193 -0.51 -10.91 -19.10
CA ASP A 193 -0.75 -10.33 -20.44
C ASP A 193 0.06 -11.05 -21.50
N ASP A 194 1.35 -11.32 -21.26
CA ASP A 194 2.22 -12.08 -22.17
C ASP A 194 1.67 -13.49 -22.41
N LEU A 195 1.28 -14.18 -21.32
CA LEU A 195 0.70 -15.50 -21.40
C LEU A 195 -0.64 -15.50 -22.16
N GLY A 196 -1.47 -14.49 -21.92
CA GLY A 196 -2.72 -14.28 -22.63
C GLY A 196 -2.51 -14.09 -24.13
N LEU A 197 -1.55 -13.28 -24.54
CA LEU A 197 -1.16 -13.07 -25.93
C LEU A 197 -0.59 -14.34 -26.57
N TYR A 198 0.25 -15.07 -25.85
CA TYR A 198 0.81 -16.34 -26.32
C TYR A 198 -0.27 -17.38 -26.56
N LEU A 199 -1.18 -17.57 -25.61
CA LEU A 199 -2.28 -18.54 -25.74
C LEU A 199 -3.27 -18.15 -26.85
N LYS A 200 -3.48 -16.85 -27.09
CA LYS A 200 -4.36 -16.37 -28.16
C LYS A 200 -3.82 -16.67 -29.55
N LYS A 201 -2.50 -16.84 -29.71
CA LYS A 201 -1.85 -17.24 -30.97
C LYS A 201 -1.87 -18.76 -31.20
N SER A 202 -2.30 -19.55 -30.22
CA SER A 202 -2.36 -21.02 -30.34
C SER A 202 -3.40 -21.46 -31.37
N ALA A 203 -3.17 -22.61 -32.03
CA ALA A 203 -4.13 -23.23 -32.94
C ALA A 203 -5.34 -23.87 -32.22
N ALA A 204 -5.23 -24.15 -30.93
CA ALA A 204 -6.27 -24.76 -30.11
C ALA A 204 -7.33 -23.75 -29.65
N SER A 205 -8.59 -23.94 -30.00
CA SER A 205 -9.71 -23.06 -29.62
C SER A 205 -9.86 -22.89 -28.11
N ALA A 206 -9.57 -23.91 -27.31
CA ALA A 206 -9.58 -23.82 -25.86
C ALA A 206 -8.48 -22.88 -25.35
N ALA A 207 -7.25 -22.95 -25.87
CA ALA A 207 -6.15 -22.08 -25.51
C ALA A 207 -6.44 -20.60 -25.87
N GLN A 208 -7.08 -20.36 -27.05
CA GLN A 208 -7.49 -19.01 -27.45
C GLN A 208 -8.51 -18.39 -26.47
N LYS A 209 -9.49 -19.19 -26.00
CA LYS A 209 -10.49 -18.74 -25.01
C LYS A 209 -9.84 -18.40 -23.66
N ILE A 210 -8.92 -19.26 -23.19
CA ILE A 210 -8.16 -18.99 -21.96
C ILE A 210 -7.31 -17.72 -22.11
N GLY A 211 -6.61 -17.57 -23.25
CA GLY A 211 -5.82 -16.37 -23.54
C GLY A 211 -6.65 -15.09 -23.53
N ALA A 212 -7.84 -15.12 -24.15
CA ALA A 212 -8.77 -13.99 -24.11
C ALA A 212 -9.26 -13.69 -22.69
N GLY A 213 -9.51 -14.71 -21.87
CA GLY A 213 -9.87 -14.56 -20.46
C GLY A 213 -8.77 -13.91 -19.62
N LEU A 214 -7.51 -14.29 -19.82
CA LEU A 214 -6.36 -13.72 -19.13
C LEU A 214 -6.16 -12.23 -19.49
N LEU A 215 -6.26 -11.88 -20.76
CA LEU A 215 -6.17 -10.49 -21.24
C LEU A 215 -7.29 -9.58 -20.70
N TRP A 216 -8.47 -10.15 -20.43
CA TRP A 216 -9.55 -9.45 -19.77
C TRP A 216 -9.34 -9.36 -18.25
N LEU A 217 -8.76 -10.40 -17.64
CA LEU A 217 -8.58 -10.51 -16.20
C LEU A 217 -7.56 -9.49 -15.67
N ALA A 218 -6.44 -9.28 -16.36
CA ALA A 218 -5.37 -8.41 -15.90
C ALA A 218 -5.85 -6.96 -15.60
N PRO A 219 -6.52 -6.24 -16.53
CA PRO A 219 -7.01 -4.88 -16.22
C PRO A 219 -8.14 -4.87 -15.17
N VAL A 220 -8.95 -5.93 -15.08
CA VAL A 220 -9.99 -6.07 -14.05
C VAL A 220 -9.32 -6.22 -12.68
N LEU A 221 -8.30 -7.07 -12.58
CA LEU A 221 -7.54 -7.28 -11.34
C LEU A 221 -6.91 -5.97 -10.85
N MET A 222 -6.29 -5.20 -11.74
CA MET A 222 -5.72 -3.89 -11.43
C MET A 222 -6.76 -2.92 -10.90
N LYS A 223 -7.94 -2.87 -11.53
CA LYS A 223 -9.04 -2.01 -11.10
C LYS A 223 -9.58 -2.42 -9.73
N VAL A 224 -9.74 -3.71 -9.49
CA VAL A 224 -10.21 -4.25 -8.20
C VAL A 224 -9.19 -3.93 -7.10
N LEU A 225 -7.89 -4.16 -7.34
CA LEU A 225 -6.83 -3.86 -6.39
C LEU A 225 -6.80 -2.37 -6.03
N SER A 226 -6.95 -1.49 -7.03
CA SER A 226 -7.01 -0.04 -6.80
C SER A 226 -8.20 0.36 -5.93
N ILE A 227 -9.40 -0.19 -6.18
CA ILE A 227 -10.60 0.11 -5.39
C ILE A 227 -10.46 -0.42 -3.96
N VAL A 228 -10.04 -1.68 -3.82
CA VAL A 228 -9.87 -2.33 -2.51
C VAL A 228 -8.76 -1.63 -1.72
N GLY A 229 -7.65 -1.28 -2.37
CA GLY A 229 -6.56 -0.54 -1.74
C GLY A 229 -7.02 0.82 -1.21
N THR A 230 -7.71 1.62 -2.04
CA THR A 230 -8.23 2.93 -1.60
C THR A 230 -9.23 2.79 -0.43
N ALA A 231 -10.11 1.81 -0.45
CA ALA A 231 -11.01 1.54 0.68
C ALA A 231 -10.23 1.17 1.95
N ALA A 232 -9.19 0.35 1.80
CA ALA A 232 -8.33 -0.06 2.91
C ALA A 232 -7.54 1.10 3.51
N MET A 233 -7.08 2.07 2.68
CA MET A 233 -6.43 3.30 3.19
C MET A 233 -7.34 4.07 4.15
N PHE A 234 -8.62 4.22 3.83
CA PHE A 234 -9.57 4.87 4.74
C PHE A 234 -9.82 4.06 6.01
N MET A 235 -9.98 2.73 5.90
CA MET A 235 -10.20 1.88 7.06
C MET A 235 -8.99 1.89 8.01
N VAL A 236 -7.78 1.74 7.47
CA VAL A 236 -6.55 1.70 8.26
C VAL A 236 -6.20 3.09 8.78
N GLY A 237 -6.16 4.09 7.90
CA GLY A 237 -5.83 5.47 8.28
C GLY A 237 -6.83 6.05 9.27
N GLY A 238 -8.12 5.86 9.03
CA GLY A 238 -9.19 6.28 9.94
C GLY A 238 -9.12 5.57 11.28
N GLY A 239 -8.91 4.26 11.29
CA GLY A 239 -8.75 3.48 12.51
C GLY A 239 -7.56 3.96 13.36
N ILE A 240 -6.42 4.28 12.72
CA ILE A 240 -5.26 4.84 13.44
C ILE A 240 -5.62 6.18 14.09
N LEU A 241 -6.29 7.07 13.36
CA LEU A 241 -6.67 8.39 13.86
C LEU A 241 -7.70 8.28 14.99
N VAL A 242 -8.71 7.44 14.84
CA VAL A 242 -9.75 7.20 15.86
C VAL A 242 -9.14 6.65 17.13
N HIS A 243 -8.32 5.59 17.04
CA HIS A 243 -7.71 4.96 18.21
C HIS A 243 -6.54 5.75 18.80
N GLY A 244 -5.91 6.61 17.99
CA GLY A 244 -4.87 7.54 18.45
C GLY A 244 -5.40 8.74 19.24
N LEU A 245 -6.70 9.06 19.12
CA LEU A 245 -7.35 10.16 19.82
C LEU A 245 -8.30 9.61 20.91
N PRO A 246 -8.01 9.78 22.22
CA PRO A 246 -8.82 9.21 23.29
C PRO A 246 -10.32 9.57 23.21
N PHE A 247 -10.62 10.82 22.82
CA PHE A 247 -11.99 11.29 22.64
C PHE A 247 -12.73 10.53 21.53
N ALA A 248 -12.08 10.33 20.38
CA ALA A 248 -12.69 9.63 19.24
C ALA A 248 -12.90 8.14 19.54
N HIS A 249 -11.96 7.53 20.26
CA HIS A 249 -12.04 6.12 20.68
C HIS A 249 -13.28 5.86 21.54
N HIS A 250 -13.50 6.63 22.61
CA HIS A 250 -14.68 6.49 23.46
C HIS A 250 -16.02 6.72 22.71
N TRP A 251 -16.03 7.65 21.77
CA TRP A 251 -17.21 7.88 20.94
C TRP A 251 -17.54 6.67 20.06
N VAL A 252 -16.53 6.08 19.44
CA VAL A 252 -16.68 4.88 18.58
C VAL A 252 -17.12 3.67 19.40
N GLU A 253 -16.57 3.46 20.60
CA GLU A 253 -17.02 2.40 21.51
C GLU A 253 -18.51 2.55 21.82
N GLY A 254 -18.95 3.74 22.21
CA GLY A 254 -20.37 4.00 22.51
C GLY A 254 -21.30 3.76 21.32
N VAL A 255 -20.90 4.16 20.11
CA VAL A 255 -21.68 3.89 18.89
C VAL A 255 -21.70 2.39 18.56
N THR A 256 -20.60 1.69 18.76
CA THR A 256 -20.49 0.26 18.49
C THR A 256 -21.36 -0.55 19.46
N GLU A 257 -21.38 -0.21 20.75
CA GLU A 257 -22.25 -0.82 21.74
C GLU A 257 -23.74 -0.59 21.44
N ALA A 258 -24.09 0.65 21.05
CA ALA A 258 -25.45 0.97 20.65
C ALA A 258 -25.90 0.18 19.40
N ALA A 259 -25.01 0.04 18.43
CA ALA A 259 -25.24 -0.73 17.21
C ALA A 259 -25.32 -2.25 17.47
N ALA A 260 -24.55 -2.78 18.41
CA ALA A 260 -24.56 -4.20 18.76
C ALA A 260 -25.96 -4.67 19.25
N GLY A 261 -26.68 -3.80 19.96
CA GLY A 261 -28.06 -4.07 20.39
C GLY A 261 -29.09 -4.06 19.24
N ALA A 262 -28.79 -3.35 18.13
CA ALA A 262 -29.75 -3.15 17.04
C ALA A 262 -29.54 -4.11 15.84
N VAL A 263 -28.29 -4.55 15.56
CA VAL A 263 -27.91 -5.17 14.28
C VAL A 263 -27.40 -6.62 14.44
N GLY A 264 -27.34 -7.16 15.65
CA GLY A 264 -26.96 -8.56 15.93
C GLY A 264 -25.58 -8.94 15.34
N GLY A 265 -25.52 -9.97 14.49
CA GLY A 265 -24.25 -10.48 13.92
C GLY A 265 -23.48 -9.51 13.00
N LEU A 266 -24.07 -8.40 12.60
CA LEU A 266 -23.40 -7.35 11.80
C LEU A 266 -22.60 -6.34 12.66
N SER A 267 -22.69 -6.43 14.00
CA SER A 267 -21.94 -5.57 14.94
C SER A 267 -20.41 -5.61 14.70
N MET A 268 -19.88 -6.71 14.17
CA MET A 268 -18.46 -6.89 13.88
C MET A 268 -17.95 -5.98 12.71
N VAL A 269 -18.85 -5.52 11.83
CA VAL A 269 -18.51 -4.67 10.67
C VAL A 269 -18.63 -3.18 11.02
N VAL A 270 -19.39 -2.85 12.06
CA VAL A 270 -19.67 -1.45 12.46
C VAL A 270 -18.39 -0.66 12.77
N PRO A 271 -17.44 -1.15 13.59
CA PRO A 271 -16.19 -0.42 13.84
C PRO A 271 -15.41 -0.11 12.55
N THR A 272 -15.28 -1.09 11.67
CA THR A 272 -14.58 -0.93 10.39
C THR A 272 -15.24 0.10 9.49
N LEU A 273 -16.56 0.18 9.46
CA LEU A 273 -17.29 1.21 8.71
C LEU A 273 -17.12 2.60 9.33
N ILE A 274 -17.09 2.69 10.67
CA ILE A 274 -16.83 3.96 11.35
C ILE A 274 -15.42 4.42 11.07
N ASP A 275 -14.42 3.54 11.14
CA ASP A 275 -13.04 3.83 10.80
C ASP A 275 -12.92 4.33 9.36
N ALA A 276 -13.58 3.67 8.41
CA ALA A 276 -13.60 4.10 7.01
C ALA A 276 -14.22 5.49 6.84
N LEU A 277 -15.36 5.75 7.49
CA LEU A 277 -16.02 7.07 7.46
C LEU A 277 -15.15 8.16 8.09
N ALA A 278 -14.54 7.88 9.25
CA ALA A 278 -13.60 8.80 9.90
C ALA A 278 -12.40 9.10 8.99
N GLY A 279 -11.87 8.08 8.30
CA GLY A 279 -10.80 8.22 7.32
C GLY A 279 -11.19 9.09 6.13
N ILE A 280 -12.38 8.92 5.57
CA ILE A 280 -12.90 9.75 4.48
C ILE A 280 -13.04 11.21 4.93
N ILE A 281 -13.61 11.45 6.12
CA ILE A 281 -13.79 12.81 6.67
C ILE A 281 -12.42 13.45 6.92
N ALA A 282 -11.49 12.73 7.55
CA ALA A 282 -10.15 13.23 7.81
C ALA A 282 -9.41 13.55 6.49
N GLY A 283 -9.51 12.69 5.49
CA GLY A 283 -8.94 12.89 4.17
C GLY A 283 -9.51 14.13 3.47
N ALA A 284 -10.83 14.31 3.51
CA ALA A 284 -11.51 15.47 2.95
C ALA A 284 -11.01 16.78 3.59
N VAL A 285 -10.92 16.80 4.94
CA VAL A 285 -10.43 17.96 5.69
C VAL A 285 -8.97 18.25 5.34
N LEU A 286 -8.13 17.23 5.29
CA LEU A 286 -6.70 17.39 4.98
C LEU A 286 -6.48 17.92 3.55
N VAL A 287 -7.18 17.38 2.56
CA VAL A 287 -7.12 17.85 1.16
C VAL A 287 -7.59 19.31 1.07
N LEU A 288 -8.68 19.66 1.77
CA LEU A 288 -9.17 21.04 1.83
C LEU A 288 -8.10 21.98 2.43
N VAL A 289 -7.51 21.60 3.58
CA VAL A 289 -6.49 22.40 4.26
C VAL A 289 -5.26 22.61 3.39
N VAL A 290 -4.73 21.54 2.80
CA VAL A 290 -3.57 21.60 1.91
C VAL A 290 -3.85 22.47 0.68
N THR A 291 -5.04 22.35 0.09
CA THR A 291 -5.45 23.15 -1.06
C THR A 291 -5.58 24.64 -0.69
N LEU A 292 -6.15 24.96 0.47
CA LEU A 292 -6.28 26.34 0.95
C LEU A 292 -4.91 26.96 1.24
N ILE A 293 -4.03 26.24 1.94
CA ILE A 293 -2.65 26.68 2.19
C ILE A 293 -1.91 26.94 0.88
N GLY A 294 -2.04 26.05 -0.10
CA GLY A 294 -1.43 26.21 -1.41
C GLY A 294 -1.91 27.44 -2.16
N LYS A 295 -3.23 27.75 -2.08
CA LYS A 295 -3.82 28.98 -2.68
C LYS A 295 -3.33 30.25 -2.00
N VAL A 296 -3.31 30.27 -0.65
CA VAL A 296 -2.82 31.42 0.13
C VAL A 296 -1.35 31.69 -0.16
N TRP A 297 -0.54 30.62 -0.25
CA TRP A 297 0.89 30.78 -0.56
C TRP A 297 1.15 31.32 -1.97
N LYS A 298 0.35 30.89 -2.96
CA LYS A 298 0.45 31.43 -4.33
C LYS A 298 0.04 32.93 -4.34
N ALA A 299 -1.07 33.29 -3.69
CA ALA A 299 -1.53 34.67 -3.60
C ALA A 299 -0.57 35.58 -2.80
N ALA A 300 0.26 35.04 -1.92
CA ALA A 300 1.27 35.81 -1.17
C ALA A 300 2.58 36.02 -1.93
N LYS A 301 2.77 35.30 -3.06
CA LYS A 301 3.95 35.43 -3.94
C LYS A 301 3.73 36.28 -5.19
N GLU A 302 2.47 36.57 -5.50
CA GLU A 302 2.04 37.53 -6.53
C GLU A 302 1.87 38.94 -5.91
#